data_864a7f93cdc74134ca0139ae89ae6f09
#
_entry.id   864a7f93cdc74134ca0139ae89ae6f09
#
_cell.length_a   1.000
_cell.length_b   1.000
_cell.length_c   1.000
_cell.angle_alpha   90.00
_cell.angle_beta   90.00
_cell.angle_gamma   90.00
#
_symmetry.space_group_name_H-M   'P 1'
#
loop_
_entity.id
_entity.type
_entity.pdbx_description
1 polymer ?
#
loop_
_entity_poly.entity_id
_entity_poly.type
_entity_poly.pdbx_seq_one_letter_code
_entity_poly.pdbx_strand_id
1 'polypeptide(L)'
;MPLHIPTPYIRSPIASRRLGRTIRLKLDALQPSGSFKLRGIGAVCEARHADGARRFVSSSGGNAGIAVAYCGRELGVPVRVVVPESTSARARELIRVEGAELVVHGASWAEANAFAQSALGEHDAFVHPFDDHVLWQGHATMIDEMAAAGPKPDAVVLAVGGGGLLCGVLEGLARNGWHDVPVVAAETAGADCYARSVAQGRPVELAAIASIATTLGAKRPCDAAVEWATRHAIHPVVVSDADAVAASL
;
A
#
# COMPACT_ATOMS: atom_id res chain seq x y z
N MET A 1 0.28 19.53 9.81
CA MET A 1 0.21 19.30 8.34
C MET A 1 0.44 17.81 8.14
N PRO A 2 -0.20 17.17 7.16
CA PRO A 2 -0.01 15.75 6.94
C PRO A 2 1.45 15.43 6.59
N LEU A 3 1.93 14.24 6.99
CA LEU A 3 3.29 13.79 6.70
C LEU A 3 3.54 13.50 5.21
N HIS A 4 2.48 13.20 4.47
CA HIS A 4 2.56 13.07 3.02
C HIS A 4 2.49 14.44 2.32
N ILE A 5 2.99 14.50 1.10
CA ILE A 5 2.91 15.69 0.25
C ILE A 5 1.92 15.48 -0.91
N PRO A 6 1.30 16.55 -1.43
CA PRO A 6 0.62 16.49 -2.73
C PRO A 6 1.62 16.10 -3.83
N THR A 7 1.24 15.16 -4.68
CA THR A 7 2.10 14.67 -5.77
C THR A 7 1.55 15.05 -7.14
N PRO A 8 2.39 15.19 -8.16
CA PRO A 8 1.95 15.54 -9.50
C PRO A 8 0.93 14.54 -10.07
N TYR A 9 -0.09 15.09 -10.76
CA TYR A 9 -1.05 14.34 -11.58
C TYR A 9 -0.91 14.80 -13.02
N ILE A 10 -0.07 14.12 -13.79
CA ILE A 10 0.39 14.57 -15.11
C ILE A 10 -0.06 13.66 -16.24
N ARG A 11 -0.23 14.22 -17.43
CA ARG A 11 -0.43 13.44 -18.64
C ARG A 11 0.89 12.77 -19.05
N SER A 12 0.84 11.47 -19.34
CA SER A 12 1.94 10.74 -19.97
C SER A 12 1.80 10.80 -21.51
N PRO A 13 2.65 11.55 -22.22
CA PRO A 13 2.54 11.63 -23.68
C PRO A 13 2.83 10.29 -24.37
N ILE A 14 3.76 9.50 -23.80
CA ILE A 14 4.16 8.20 -24.36
C ILE A 14 3.04 7.19 -24.22
N ALA A 15 2.54 6.96 -23.01
CA ALA A 15 1.45 6.03 -22.76
C ALA A 15 0.17 6.45 -23.50
N SER A 16 -0.12 7.78 -23.55
CA SER A 16 -1.29 8.29 -24.26
C SER A 16 -1.22 8.00 -25.77
N ARG A 17 -0.06 8.17 -26.40
CA ARG A 17 0.14 7.82 -27.83
C ARG A 17 0.01 6.33 -28.08
N ARG A 18 0.65 5.51 -27.22
CA ARG A 18 0.64 4.04 -27.36
C ARG A 18 -0.78 3.46 -27.26
N LEU A 19 -1.60 4.01 -26.38
CA LEU A 19 -2.94 3.50 -26.11
C LEU A 19 -4.06 4.25 -26.86
N GLY A 20 -3.75 5.31 -27.60
CA GLY A 20 -4.75 6.13 -28.31
C GLY A 20 -5.74 6.83 -27.37
N ARG A 21 -5.38 7.02 -26.09
CA ARG A 21 -6.23 7.60 -25.04
C ARG A 21 -5.43 8.55 -24.16
N THR A 22 -6.08 9.46 -23.46
CA THR A 22 -5.39 10.28 -22.46
C THR A 22 -5.06 9.46 -21.22
N ILE A 23 -3.79 9.19 -21.01
CA ILE A 23 -3.29 8.53 -19.81
C ILE A 23 -2.64 9.55 -18.89
N ARG A 24 -3.08 9.57 -17.63
CA ARG A 24 -2.50 10.40 -16.57
C ARG A 24 -1.87 9.52 -15.50
N LEU A 25 -0.80 10.00 -14.91
CA LEU A 25 -0.05 9.33 -13.86
C LEU A 25 -0.14 10.16 -12.57
N LYS A 26 -0.54 9.53 -11.48
CA LYS A 26 -0.40 10.05 -10.12
C LYS A 26 0.93 9.57 -9.56
N LEU A 27 1.89 10.48 -9.40
CA LEU A 27 3.29 10.13 -9.17
C LEU A 27 3.63 9.95 -7.69
N ASP A 28 3.00 8.99 -7.04
CA ASP A 28 3.19 8.75 -5.60
C ASP A 28 4.52 8.08 -5.23
N ALA A 29 5.34 7.69 -6.18
CA ALA A 29 6.75 7.39 -5.95
C ALA A 29 7.57 8.62 -5.51
N LEU A 30 7.04 9.84 -5.69
CA LEU A 30 7.65 11.09 -5.25
C LEU A 30 7.32 11.45 -3.79
N GLN A 31 6.55 10.64 -3.09
CA GLN A 31 6.40 10.83 -1.64
C GLN A 31 7.76 10.72 -0.94
N PRO A 32 8.00 11.49 0.15
CA PRO A 32 9.28 11.48 0.87
C PRO A 32 9.82 10.10 1.23
N SER A 33 8.94 9.14 1.59
CA SER A 33 9.33 7.75 1.84
C SER A 33 9.48 6.89 0.57
N GLY A 34 9.37 7.47 -0.63
CA GLY A 34 9.53 6.81 -1.92
C GLY A 34 8.31 6.00 -2.40
N SER A 35 7.18 6.07 -1.74
CA SER A 35 5.97 5.35 -2.16
C SER A 35 4.68 5.94 -1.61
N PHE A 36 3.54 5.57 -2.24
CA PHE A 36 2.19 5.93 -1.78
C PHE A 36 1.90 5.55 -0.32
N LYS A 37 2.64 4.61 0.23
CA LYS A 37 2.45 4.12 1.61
C LYS A 37 2.43 5.25 2.62
N LEU A 38 3.19 6.30 2.40
CA LEU A 38 3.25 7.44 3.31
C LEU A 38 1.90 8.11 3.56
N ARG A 39 0.99 8.10 2.58
CA ARG A 39 -0.35 8.68 2.77
C ARG A 39 -1.13 8.00 3.88
N GLY A 40 -1.29 6.68 3.77
CA GLY A 40 -2.04 5.90 4.75
C GLY A 40 -1.27 5.69 6.05
N ILE A 41 -0.02 5.31 5.96
CA ILE A 41 0.85 5.10 7.13
C ILE A 41 1.01 6.41 7.91
N GLY A 42 1.19 7.53 7.21
CA GLY A 42 1.27 8.85 7.85
C GLY A 42 0.02 9.16 8.65
N ALA A 43 -1.17 8.97 8.06
CA ALA A 43 -2.45 9.19 8.74
C ALA A 43 -2.59 8.32 10.01
N VAL A 44 -2.20 7.03 9.93
CA VAL A 44 -2.22 6.13 11.10
C VAL A 44 -1.24 6.60 12.17
N CYS A 45 0.00 6.91 11.80
CA CYS A 45 1.02 7.36 12.75
C CYS A 45 0.61 8.67 13.45
N GLU A 46 0.08 9.65 12.70
CA GLU A 46 -0.45 10.90 13.25
C GLU A 46 -1.59 10.65 14.23
N ALA A 47 -2.55 9.81 13.88
CA ALA A 47 -3.68 9.46 14.74
C ALA A 47 -3.19 8.76 16.02
N ARG A 48 -2.36 7.72 15.91
CA ARG A 48 -1.83 6.99 17.08
C ARG A 48 -0.96 7.86 17.96
N HIS A 49 -0.18 8.78 17.38
CA HIS A 49 0.59 9.75 18.16
C HIS A 49 -0.30 10.70 18.95
N ALA A 50 -1.36 11.21 18.32
CA ALA A 50 -2.37 12.05 19.00
C ALA A 50 -3.09 11.29 20.13
N ASP A 51 -3.29 9.98 19.98
CA ASP A 51 -3.86 9.09 21.00
C ASP A 51 -2.84 8.73 22.10
N GLY A 52 -1.61 9.23 22.05
CA GLY A 52 -0.61 9.06 23.10
C GLY A 52 0.34 7.87 22.89
N ALA A 53 0.42 7.30 21.69
CA ALA A 53 1.41 6.27 21.39
C ALA A 53 2.83 6.82 21.56
N ARG A 54 3.70 6.04 22.22
CA ARG A 54 5.10 6.39 22.52
C ARG A 54 6.10 5.61 21.66
N ARG A 55 5.66 4.62 20.93
CA ARG A 55 6.45 3.88 19.96
C ARG A 55 5.54 3.31 18.88
N PHE A 56 6.01 3.35 17.62
CA PHE A 56 5.35 2.63 16.53
C PHE A 56 6.05 1.30 16.30
N VAL A 57 5.25 0.27 16.02
CA VAL A 57 5.74 -1.07 15.70
C VAL A 57 5.15 -1.52 14.37
N SER A 58 5.98 -2.03 13.47
CA SER A 58 5.57 -2.57 12.17
C SER A 58 6.27 -3.89 11.87
N SER A 59 5.62 -4.73 11.06
CA SER A 59 6.18 -6.02 10.62
C SER A 59 6.57 -6.05 9.13
N SER A 60 6.62 -4.90 8.45
CA SER A 60 6.90 -4.85 7.02
C SER A 60 8.35 -4.50 6.72
N GLY A 61 9.05 -5.36 5.99
CA GLY A 61 10.40 -5.11 5.47
C GLY A 61 10.43 -4.30 4.15
N GLY A 62 9.26 -3.85 3.65
CA GLY A 62 9.15 -3.09 2.40
C GLY A 62 8.70 -1.64 2.63
N ASN A 63 8.02 -1.09 1.61
CA ASN A 63 7.58 0.31 1.59
C ASN A 63 6.77 0.74 2.83
N ALA A 64 6.00 -0.17 3.44
CA ALA A 64 5.24 0.17 4.64
C ALA A 64 6.17 0.37 5.86
N GLY A 65 7.14 -0.52 6.08
CA GLY A 65 8.11 -0.36 7.17
C GLY A 65 8.97 0.90 7.01
N ILE A 66 9.41 1.21 5.79
CA ILE A 66 10.14 2.45 5.48
C ILE A 66 9.26 3.67 5.80
N ALA A 67 7.97 3.64 5.42
CA ALA A 67 7.05 4.73 5.70
C ALA A 67 6.81 4.91 7.21
N VAL A 68 6.68 3.82 7.99
CA VAL A 68 6.55 3.90 9.46
C VAL A 68 7.82 4.50 10.08
N ALA A 69 8.99 4.06 9.62
CA ALA A 69 10.27 4.57 10.09
C ALA A 69 10.41 6.09 9.80
N TYR A 70 10.08 6.52 8.58
CA TYR A 70 10.00 7.93 8.21
C TYR A 70 9.05 8.71 9.13
N CYS A 71 7.83 8.20 9.33
CA CYS A 71 6.84 8.88 10.19
C CYS A 71 7.32 9.03 11.64
N GLY A 72 7.97 8.00 12.18
CA GLY A 72 8.53 8.09 13.53
C GLY A 72 9.61 9.15 13.65
N ARG A 73 10.52 9.24 12.67
CA ARG A 73 11.55 10.28 12.63
C ARG A 73 10.93 11.68 12.58
N GLU A 74 9.95 11.90 11.72
CA GLU A 74 9.29 13.22 11.58
C GLU A 74 8.47 13.61 12.83
N LEU A 75 7.86 12.64 13.52
CA LEU A 75 7.06 12.86 14.73
C LEU A 75 7.88 12.82 16.02
N GLY A 76 9.18 12.46 15.96
CA GLY A 76 10.01 12.24 17.14
C GLY A 76 9.58 11.04 17.97
N VAL A 77 8.91 10.05 17.36
CA VAL A 77 8.41 8.83 18.01
C VAL A 77 9.33 7.66 17.65
N PRO A 78 9.89 6.91 18.62
CA PRO A 78 10.68 5.72 18.36
C PRO A 78 9.92 4.71 17.50
N VAL A 79 10.62 4.01 16.60
CA VAL A 79 10.04 2.98 15.73
C VAL A 79 10.79 1.67 15.88
N ARG A 80 10.05 0.57 15.97
CA ARG A 80 10.58 -0.79 15.83
C ARG A 80 9.96 -1.45 14.61
N VAL A 81 10.82 -1.92 13.70
CA VAL A 81 10.39 -2.70 12.52
C VAL A 81 10.92 -4.12 12.67
N VAL A 82 10.01 -5.09 12.72
CA VAL A 82 10.33 -6.51 12.78
C VAL A 82 10.21 -7.08 11.36
N VAL A 83 11.25 -7.75 10.89
CA VAL A 83 11.29 -8.29 9.53
C VAL A 83 11.78 -9.73 9.52
N PRO A 84 11.34 -10.57 8.56
CA PRO A 84 11.85 -11.92 8.41
C PRO A 84 13.30 -11.93 7.88
N GLU A 85 13.98 -13.06 8.05
CA GLU A 85 15.33 -13.29 7.55
C GLU A 85 15.46 -13.10 6.03
N SER A 86 14.39 -13.36 5.28
CA SER A 86 14.33 -13.18 3.82
C SER A 86 14.34 -11.72 3.34
N THR A 87 14.19 -10.75 4.27
CA THR A 87 14.23 -9.32 3.92
C THR A 87 15.60 -8.92 3.38
N SER A 88 15.64 -8.30 2.21
CA SER A 88 16.89 -7.91 1.54
C SER A 88 17.74 -6.94 2.37
N ALA A 89 19.06 -7.00 2.20
CA ALA A 89 19.99 -6.08 2.88
C ALA A 89 19.67 -4.60 2.58
N ARG A 90 19.30 -4.30 1.32
CA ARG A 90 18.90 -2.94 0.91
C ARG A 90 17.65 -2.46 1.67
N ALA A 91 16.62 -3.29 1.78
CA ALA A 91 15.40 -2.91 2.51
C ALA A 91 15.68 -2.68 4.00
N ARG A 92 16.50 -3.55 4.61
CA ARG A 92 16.95 -3.39 6.01
C ARG A 92 17.69 -2.08 6.21
N GLU A 93 18.57 -1.71 5.28
CA GLU A 93 19.35 -0.48 5.35
C GLU A 93 18.44 0.76 5.22
N LEU A 94 17.50 0.78 4.29
CA LEU A 94 16.55 1.88 4.14
C LEU A 94 15.74 2.14 5.42
N ILE A 95 15.35 1.08 6.13
CA ILE A 95 14.65 1.21 7.41
C ILE A 95 15.58 1.82 8.49
N ARG A 96 16.85 1.38 8.54
CA ARG A 96 17.83 1.91 9.52
C ARG A 96 18.19 3.37 9.25
N VAL A 97 18.31 3.76 8.00
CA VAL A 97 18.61 5.15 7.61
C VAL A 97 17.55 6.11 8.13
N GLU A 98 16.29 5.67 8.21
CA GLU A 98 15.20 6.46 8.82
C GLU A 98 15.23 6.44 10.37
N GLY A 99 16.23 5.79 10.99
CA GLY A 99 16.43 5.79 12.45
C GLY A 99 15.62 4.74 13.21
N ALA A 100 14.97 3.80 12.54
CA ALA A 100 14.19 2.76 13.22
C ALA A 100 15.08 1.64 13.78
N GLU A 101 14.68 1.10 14.94
CA GLU A 101 15.19 -0.17 15.47
C GLU A 101 14.72 -1.31 14.55
N LEU A 102 15.66 -2.01 13.93
CA LEU A 102 15.37 -3.15 13.08
C LEU A 102 15.62 -4.47 13.81
N VAL A 103 14.57 -5.26 13.97
CA VAL A 103 14.62 -6.61 14.53
C VAL A 103 14.43 -7.63 13.41
N VAL A 104 15.34 -8.58 13.27
CA VAL A 104 15.20 -9.71 12.32
C VAL A 104 14.71 -10.91 13.10
N HIS A 105 13.52 -11.42 12.74
CA HIS A 105 12.89 -12.54 13.44
C HIS A 105 12.07 -13.41 12.50
N GLY A 106 12.33 -14.72 12.54
CA GLY A 106 11.59 -15.74 11.80
C GLY A 106 11.93 -15.84 10.32
N ALA A 107 11.52 -16.95 9.72
CA ALA A 107 11.74 -17.26 8.31
C ALA A 107 10.68 -16.60 7.39
N SER A 108 9.51 -16.26 7.95
CA SER A 108 8.36 -15.73 7.21
C SER A 108 7.85 -14.41 7.77
N TRP A 109 7.11 -13.67 6.92
CA TRP A 109 6.40 -12.47 7.38
C TRP A 109 5.41 -12.78 8.51
N ALA A 110 4.73 -13.93 8.46
CA ALA A 110 3.77 -14.32 9.48
C ALA A 110 4.42 -14.46 10.86
N GLU A 111 5.62 -15.07 10.92
CA GLU A 111 6.40 -15.19 12.17
C GLU A 111 6.88 -13.82 12.67
N ALA A 112 7.43 -12.99 11.77
CA ALA A 112 7.84 -11.64 12.11
C ALA A 112 6.66 -10.80 12.64
N ASN A 113 5.49 -10.93 12.00
CA ASN A 113 4.27 -10.23 12.38
C ASN A 113 3.74 -10.70 13.76
N ALA A 114 3.69 -12.00 13.98
CA ALA A 114 3.26 -12.57 15.27
C ALA A 114 4.19 -12.11 16.41
N PHE A 115 5.50 -12.13 16.19
CA PHE A 115 6.48 -11.63 17.14
C PHE A 115 6.30 -10.12 17.40
N ALA A 116 6.14 -9.31 16.36
CA ALA A 116 5.92 -7.87 16.49
C ALA A 116 4.71 -7.56 17.36
N GLN A 117 3.61 -8.29 17.16
CA GLN A 117 2.37 -8.11 17.94
C GLN A 117 2.49 -8.61 19.37
N SER A 118 3.16 -9.74 19.59
CA SER A 118 3.35 -10.29 20.95
C SER A 118 4.29 -9.44 21.82
N ALA A 119 5.15 -8.64 21.20
CA ALA A 119 6.13 -7.79 21.86
C ALA A 119 5.66 -6.33 22.07
N LEU A 120 4.35 -6.06 21.87
CA LEU A 120 3.78 -4.72 22.08
C LEU A 120 3.72 -4.41 23.59
N GLY A 121 4.22 -3.22 23.95
CA GLY A 121 4.06 -2.64 25.28
C GLY A 121 2.78 -1.81 25.39
N GLU A 122 2.47 -1.33 26.59
CA GLU A 122 1.24 -0.59 26.92
C GLU A 122 1.01 0.66 26.06
N HIS A 123 2.10 1.33 25.64
CA HIS A 123 2.04 2.57 24.85
C HIS A 123 2.55 2.37 23.42
N ASP A 124 2.64 1.15 22.96
CA ASP A 124 3.03 0.84 21.59
C ASP A 124 1.81 0.84 20.67
N ALA A 125 1.97 1.40 19.48
CA ALA A 125 0.98 1.32 18.42
C ALA A 125 1.49 0.42 17.30
N PHE A 126 0.80 -0.68 17.04
CA PHE A 126 1.05 -1.49 15.86
C PHE A 126 0.48 -0.80 14.62
N VAL A 127 1.32 -0.64 13.60
CA VAL A 127 0.94 -0.03 12.32
C VAL A 127 0.89 -1.14 11.27
N HIS A 128 -0.35 -1.56 10.93
CA HIS A 128 -0.58 -2.59 9.93
C HIS A 128 -0.21 -2.08 8.52
N PRO A 129 0.42 -2.90 7.65
CA PRO A 129 0.91 -2.44 6.35
C PRO A 129 -0.17 -2.09 5.31
N PHE A 130 -1.43 -2.50 5.52
CA PHE A 130 -2.51 -2.27 4.55
C PHE A 130 -3.95 -2.39 5.10
N ASP A 131 -4.17 -3.02 6.26
CA ASP A 131 -5.50 -3.32 6.80
C ASP A 131 -5.80 -2.46 8.02
N ASP A 132 -6.22 -1.23 7.78
CA ASP A 132 -6.62 -0.24 8.79
C ASP A 132 -7.45 0.84 8.09
N HIS A 133 -8.63 1.16 8.62
CA HIS A 133 -9.53 2.15 8.02
C HIS A 133 -8.90 3.55 7.94
N VAL A 134 -8.15 3.96 8.97
CA VAL A 134 -7.44 5.26 8.96
C VAL A 134 -6.39 5.30 7.83
N LEU A 135 -5.72 4.16 7.59
CA LEU A 135 -4.78 4.02 6.48
C LEU A 135 -5.49 4.20 5.14
N TRP A 136 -6.67 3.60 4.95
CA TRP A 136 -7.44 3.74 3.70
C TRP A 136 -7.88 5.18 3.48
N GLN A 137 -8.34 5.87 4.51
CA GLN A 137 -8.67 7.30 4.43
C GLN A 137 -7.46 8.17 4.03
N GLY A 138 -6.28 7.85 4.56
CA GLY A 138 -5.04 8.48 4.15
C GLY A 138 -4.72 8.25 2.67
N HIS A 139 -4.90 7.02 2.16
CA HIS A 139 -4.72 6.71 0.74
C HIS A 139 -5.77 7.40 -0.15
N ALA A 140 -7.00 7.60 0.34
CA ALA A 140 -8.07 8.27 -0.38
C ALA A 140 -7.71 9.71 -0.80
N THR A 141 -6.83 10.39 -0.06
CA THR A 141 -6.35 11.74 -0.41
C THR A 141 -5.74 11.85 -1.79
N MET A 142 -5.24 10.71 -2.35
CA MET A 142 -4.75 10.64 -3.72
C MET A 142 -5.83 11.01 -4.74
N ILE A 143 -7.06 10.53 -4.53
CA ILE A 143 -8.20 10.82 -5.39
C ILE A 143 -8.70 12.24 -5.20
N ASP A 144 -8.67 12.77 -3.96
CA ASP A 144 -9.03 14.18 -3.71
C ASP A 144 -8.11 15.13 -4.48
N GLU A 145 -6.80 14.85 -4.49
CA GLU A 145 -5.84 15.61 -5.28
C GLU A 145 -6.10 15.49 -6.78
N MET A 146 -6.48 14.31 -7.27
CA MET A 146 -6.86 14.11 -8.67
C MET A 146 -8.12 14.92 -9.03
N ALA A 147 -9.13 14.92 -8.16
CA ALA A 147 -10.37 15.65 -8.35
C ALA A 147 -10.15 17.17 -8.36
N ALA A 148 -9.24 17.66 -7.54
CA ALA A 148 -8.86 19.07 -7.50
C ALA A 148 -8.02 19.49 -8.71
N ALA A 149 -7.25 18.58 -9.33
CA ALA A 149 -6.27 18.89 -10.36
C ALA A 149 -6.75 18.62 -11.81
N GLY A 150 -7.87 17.93 -12.00
CA GLY A 150 -8.28 17.58 -13.35
C GLY A 150 -9.68 16.95 -13.48
N PRO A 151 -10.03 16.57 -14.70
CA PRO A 151 -11.33 15.95 -14.96
C PRO A 151 -11.41 14.56 -14.33
N LYS A 152 -12.65 14.12 -14.06
CA LYS A 152 -12.97 12.77 -13.67
C LYS A 152 -12.39 11.77 -14.70
N PRO A 153 -11.66 10.74 -14.29
CA PRO A 153 -11.13 9.73 -15.20
C PRO A 153 -12.22 8.74 -15.64
N ASP A 154 -12.03 8.13 -16.81
CA ASP A 154 -12.90 7.04 -17.29
C ASP A 154 -12.64 5.73 -16.55
N ALA A 155 -11.45 5.55 -16.00
CA ALA A 155 -11.07 4.41 -15.16
C ALA A 155 -9.81 4.75 -14.32
N VAL A 156 -9.65 4.05 -13.20
CA VAL A 156 -8.42 4.07 -12.39
C VAL A 156 -7.73 2.71 -12.49
N VAL A 157 -6.42 2.71 -12.73
CA VAL A 157 -5.60 1.49 -12.78
C VAL A 157 -4.60 1.54 -11.62
N LEU A 158 -4.55 0.48 -10.82
CA LEU A 158 -3.61 0.36 -9.71
C LEU A 158 -3.16 -1.08 -9.49
N ALA A 159 -2.00 -1.26 -8.86
CA ALA A 159 -1.54 -2.57 -8.43
C ALA A 159 -2.14 -2.95 -7.07
N VAL A 160 -2.49 -4.22 -6.90
CA VAL A 160 -3.05 -4.75 -5.66
C VAL A 160 -2.12 -5.78 -5.05
N GLY A 161 -1.89 -5.66 -3.74
CA GLY A 161 -1.31 -6.68 -2.90
C GLY A 161 -2.31 -7.02 -1.79
N GLY A 162 -2.09 -6.49 -0.57
CA GLY A 162 -3.02 -6.66 0.55
C GLY A 162 -4.34 -5.89 0.45
N GLY A 163 -4.55 -5.05 -0.58
CA GLY A 163 -5.81 -4.35 -0.82
C GLY A 163 -5.93 -2.95 -0.22
N GLY A 164 -5.01 -2.52 0.64
CA GLY A 164 -5.13 -1.22 1.32
C GLY A 164 -5.17 -0.01 0.38
N LEU A 165 -4.36 0.01 -0.71
CA LEU A 165 -4.44 1.05 -1.72
C LEU A 165 -5.80 1.02 -2.44
N LEU A 166 -6.26 -0.17 -2.80
CA LEU A 166 -7.56 -0.35 -3.46
C LEU A 166 -8.70 0.21 -2.59
N CYS A 167 -8.75 -0.16 -1.30
CA CYS A 167 -9.75 0.38 -0.37
C CYS A 167 -9.71 1.90 -0.31
N GLY A 168 -8.51 2.49 -0.17
CA GLY A 168 -8.37 3.94 -0.13
C GLY A 168 -8.78 4.63 -1.42
N VAL A 169 -8.43 4.07 -2.58
CA VAL A 169 -8.88 4.59 -3.88
C VAL A 169 -10.40 4.56 -3.98
N LEU A 170 -11.04 3.46 -3.60
CA LEU A 170 -12.49 3.30 -3.66
C LEU A 170 -13.21 4.26 -2.69
N GLU A 171 -12.70 4.45 -1.49
CA GLU A 171 -13.20 5.48 -0.55
C GLU A 171 -13.05 6.89 -1.14
N GLY A 172 -11.90 7.18 -1.77
CA GLY A 172 -11.66 8.45 -2.43
C GLY A 172 -12.60 8.69 -3.61
N LEU A 173 -12.85 7.68 -4.45
CA LEU A 173 -13.82 7.74 -5.54
C LEU A 173 -15.22 8.02 -4.99
N ALA A 174 -15.65 7.29 -3.97
CA ALA A 174 -16.96 7.48 -3.32
C ALA A 174 -17.09 8.90 -2.75
N ARG A 175 -16.08 9.38 -2.02
CA ARG A 175 -16.06 10.70 -1.40
C ARG A 175 -16.15 11.85 -2.41
N ASN A 176 -15.60 11.65 -3.61
CA ASN A 176 -15.66 12.64 -4.70
C ASN A 176 -16.85 12.44 -5.66
N GLY A 177 -17.82 11.57 -5.33
CA GLY A 177 -19.00 11.31 -6.17
C GLY A 177 -18.70 10.56 -7.47
N TRP A 178 -17.56 9.85 -7.55
CA TRP A 178 -17.11 9.10 -8.72
C TRP A 178 -17.42 7.61 -8.63
N HIS A 179 -18.61 7.26 -8.13
CA HIS A 179 -19.06 5.89 -7.92
C HIS A 179 -19.11 5.02 -9.18
N ASP A 180 -19.19 5.66 -10.34
CA ASP A 180 -19.28 5.03 -11.67
C ASP A 180 -17.91 4.84 -12.35
N VAL A 181 -16.81 5.30 -11.73
CA VAL A 181 -15.45 5.14 -12.28
C VAL A 181 -14.93 3.73 -11.98
N PRO A 182 -14.80 2.84 -12.98
CA PRO A 182 -14.31 1.49 -12.74
C PRO A 182 -12.84 1.48 -12.33
N VAL A 183 -12.46 0.46 -11.57
CA VAL A 183 -11.07 0.25 -11.13
C VAL A 183 -10.52 -1.02 -11.75
N VAL A 184 -9.36 -0.92 -12.39
CA VAL A 184 -8.59 -2.08 -12.84
C VAL A 184 -7.56 -2.42 -11.76
N ALA A 185 -7.72 -3.59 -11.15
CA ALA A 185 -6.88 -4.10 -10.09
C ALA A 185 -5.84 -5.06 -10.67
N ALA A 186 -4.60 -4.58 -10.84
CA ALA A 186 -3.52 -5.35 -11.47
C ALA A 186 -2.71 -6.13 -10.44
N GLU A 187 -2.48 -7.40 -10.72
CA GLU A 187 -1.63 -8.30 -9.95
C GLU A 187 -0.70 -9.08 -10.88
N THR A 188 0.32 -9.75 -10.33
CA THR A 188 1.16 -10.67 -11.07
C THR A 188 0.82 -12.12 -10.75
N ALA A 189 0.95 -13.01 -11.73
CA ALA A 189 0.76 -14.44 -11.54
C ALA A 189 1.67 -14.96 -10.39
N GLY A 190 1.08 -15.67 -9.43
CA GLY A 190 1.78 -16.12 -8.22
C GLY A 190 1.79 -15.12 -7.05
N ALA A 191 1.24 -13.91 -7.25
CA ALA A 191 0.92 -12.94 -6.21
C ALA A 191 -0.49 -12.36 -6.44
N ASP A 192 -1.42 -13.20 -6.86
CA ASP A 192 -2.76 -12.92 -7.38
C ASP A 192 -3.88 -13.24 -6.38
N CYS A 193 -3.64 -12.99 -5.10
CA CYS A 193 -4.58 -13.33 -4.04
C CYS A 193 -5.92 -12.58 -4.16
N TYR A 194 -5.90 -11.34 -4.63
CA TYR A 194 -7.13 -10.56 -4.80
C TYR A 194 -8.01 -11.08 -5.94
N ALA A 195 -7.44 -11.32 -7.12
CA ALA A 195 -8.18 -11.89 -8.26
C ALA A 195 -8.83 -13.23 -7.92
N ARG A 196 -8.10 -14.11 -7.22
CA ARG A 196 -8.65 -15.38 -6.74
C ARG A 196 -9.75 -15.19 -5.70
N SER A 197 -9.60 -14.19 -4.83
CA SER A 197 -10.60 -13.87 -3.80
C SER A 197 -11.90 -13.38 -4.44
N VAL A 198 -11.82 -12.47 -5.41
CA VAL A 198 -12.98 -11.99 -6.16
C VAL A 198 -13.68 -13.13 -6.89
N ALA A 199 -12.93 -13.99 -7.57
CA ALA A 199 -13.47 -15.14 -8.28
C ALA A 199 -14.21 -16.14 -7.36
N GLN A 200 -13.78 -16.24 -6.09
CA GLN A 200 -14.41 -17.12 -5.09
C GLN A 200 -15.46 -16.42 -4.20
N GLY A 201 -15.61 -15.11 -4.32
CA GLY A 201 -16.52 -14.31 -3.47
C GLY A 201 -16.12 -14.28 -1.98
N ARG A 202 -14.89 -14.65 -1.64
CA ARG A 202 -14.34 -14.66 -0.27
C ARG A 202 -12.82 -14.49 -0.29
N PRO A 203 -12.20 -13.99 0.79
CA PRO A 203 -10.76 -13.92 0.88
C PRO A 203 -10.09 -15.29 0.73
N VAL A 204 -9.06 -15.34 -0.14
CA VAL A 204 -8.25 -16.52 -0.44
C VAL A 204 -6.83 -16.28 0.03
N GLU A 205 -6.24 -17.26 0.70
CA GLU A 205 -4.83 -17.23 1.09
C GLU A 205 -3.99 -18.08 0.15
N LEU A 206 -2.94 -17.48 -0.41
CA LEU A 206 -1.94 -18.19 -1.22
C LEU A 206 -0.99 -18.99 -0.32
N ALA A 207 -0.62 -20.18 -0.75
CA ALA A 207 0.37 -20.99 -0.02
C ALA A 207 1.74 -20.30 0.04
N ALA A 208 2.15 -19.67 -1.06
CA ALA A 208 3.40 -18.91 -1.19
C ALA A 208 3.23 -17.76 -2.18
N ILE A 209 4.15 -16.80 -2.14
CA ILE A 209 4.33 -15.80 -3.19
C ILE A 209 5.36 -16.35 -4.18
N ALA A 210 4.96 -16.50 -5.44
CA ALA A 210 5.76 -17.04 -6.52
C ALA A 210 5.86 -16.06 -7.70
N SER A 211 6.17 -14.79 -7.39
CA SER A 211 6.34 -13.69 -8.35
C SER A 211 7.54 -12.84 -7.94
N ILE A 212 8.20 -12.23 -8.93
CA ILE A 212 9.25 -11.22 -8.70
C ILE A 212 8.71 -9.93 -8.09
N ALA A 213 7.42 -9.67 -8.20
CA ALA A 213 6.74 -8.50 -7.62
C ALA A 213 6.57 -8.63 -6.10
N THR A 214 7.66 -8.87 -5.39
CA THR A 214 7.68 -9.14 -3.95
C THR A 214 7.06 -8.02 -3.10
N THR A 215 7.06 -6.79 -3.59
CA THR A 215 6.42 -5.65 -2.92
C THR A 215 4.89 -5.71 -2.93
N LEU A 216 4.30 -6.49 -3.82
CA LEU A 216 2.87 -6.84 -3.84
C LEU A 216 2.55 -8.08 -3.01
N GLY A 217 3.54 -8.75 -2.45
CA GLY A 217 3.51 -10.10 -1.90
C GLY A 217 2.67 -10.29 -0.62
N ALA A 218 1.43 -9.86 -0.61
CA ALA A 218 0.47 -10.28 0.41
C ALA A 218 -0.12 -11.65 0.03
N LYS A 219 -0.08 -12.61 0.97
CA LYS A 219 -0.68 -13.93 0.73
C LYS A 219 -2.21 -13.88 0.71
N ARG A 220 -2.81 -12.92 1.42
CA ARG A 220 -4.25 -12.75 1.55
C ARG A 220 -4.58 -11.25 1.50
N PRO A 221 -5.63 -10.83 0.77
CA PRO A 221 -6.11 -9.44 0.82
C PRO A 221 -6.91 -9.21 2.12
N CYS A 222 -7.06 -7.97 2.55
CA CYS A 222 -8.00 -7.61 3.60
C CYS A 222 -9.45 -7.90 3.15
N ASP A 223 -10.31 -8.18 4.11
CA ASP A 223 -11.71 -8.54 3.86
C ASP A 223 -12.45 -7.40 3.14
N ALA A 224 -12.22 -6.17 3.57
CA ALA A 224 -12.82 -4.99 2.96
C ALA A 224 -12.53 -4.84 1.46
N ALA A 225 -11.32 -5.21 0.99
CA ALA A 225 -11.01 -5.16 -0.44
C ALA A 225 -11.87 -6.13 -1.25
N VAL A 226 -12.17 -7.32 -0.70
CA VAL A 226 -13.05 -8.30 -1.35
C VAL A 226 -14.52 -7.86 -1.29
N GLU A 227 -14.95 -7.27 -0.18
CA GLU A 227 -16.30 -6.70 -0.05
C GLU A 227 -16.56 -5.58 -1.06
N TRP A 228 -15.56 -4.73 -1.33
CA TRP A 228 -15.67 -3.68 -2.33
C TRP A 228 -16.01 -4.23 -3.73
N ALA A 229 -15.55 -5.42 -4.09
CA ALA A 229 -15.87 -6.03 -5.38
C ALA A 229 -17.37 -6.35 -5.56
N THR A 230 -18.17 -6.38 -4.49
CA THR A 230 -19.62 -6.54 -4.56
C THR A 230 -20.38 -5.21 -4.73
N ARG A 231 -19.71 -4.09 -4.51
CA ARG A 231 -20.32 -2.76 -4.44
C ARG A 231 -19.80 -1.77 -5.48
N HIS A 232 -18.70 -2.09 -6.14
CA HIS A 232 -18.06 -1.23 -7.11
C HIS A 232 -17.56 -2.03 -8.32
N ALA A 233 -17.53 -1.43 -9.50
CA ALA A 233 -17.01 -2.06 -10.71
C ALA A 233 -15.49 -2.20 -10.62
N ILE A 234 -15.00 -3.37 -10.21
CA ILE A 234 -13.58 -3.70 -10.12
C ILE A 234 -13.27 -4.82 -11.11
N HIS A 235 -12.22 -4.63 -11.90
CA HIS A 235 -11.77 -5.58 -12.91
C HIS A 235 -10.37 -6.11 -12.52
N PRO A 236 -10.27 -7.28 -11.86
CA PRO A 236 -8.99 -7.91 -11.59
C PRO A 236 -8.31 -8.32 -12.91
N VAL A 237 -7.02 -8.00 -13.03
CA VAL A 237 -6.17 -8.36 -14.17
C VAL A 237 -4.89 -8.97 -13.62
N VAL A 238 -4.58 -10.18 -14.07
CA VAL A 238 -3.34 -10.88 -13.69
C VAL A 238 -2.41 -10.91 -14.90
N VAL A 239 -1.22 -10.32 -14.75
CA VAL A 239 -0.18 -10.32 -15.78
C VAL A 239 0.95 -11.26 -15.41
N SER A 240 1.75 -11.67 -16.38
CA SER A 240 2.97 -12.44 -16.08
C SER A 240 4.07 -11.52 -15.52
N ASP A 241 5.05 -12.12 -14.81
CA ASP A 241 6.24 -11.39 -14.39
C ASP A 241 7.01 -10.81 -15.59
N ALA A 242 7.02 -11.53 -16.72
CA ALA A 242 7.66 -11.08 -17.95
C ALA A 242 6.97 -9.82 -18.52
N ASP A 243 5.63 -9.77 -18.53
CA ASP A 243 4.88 -8.60 -18.98
C ASP A 243 5.11 -7.41 -18.04
N ALA A 244 5.16 -7.65 -16.72
CA ALA A 244 5.43 -6.61 -15.73
C ALA A 244 6.83 -6.01 -15.92
N VAL A 245 7.84 -6.81 -16.17
CA VAL A 245 9.21 -6.37 -16.50
C VAL A 245 9.22 -5.59 -17.80
N ALA A 246 8.62 -6.12 -18.85
CA ALA A 246 8.59 -5.47 -20.17
C ALA A 246 7.87 -4.09 -20.13
N ALA A 247 6.88 -3.93 -19.25
CA ALA A 247 6.20 -2.66 -19.06
C ALA A 247 6.99 -1.62 -18.25
N SER A 248 8.05 -2.07 -17.54
CA SER A 248 8.91 -1.22 -16.71
C SER A 248 10.16 -0.70 -17.43
N LEU A 249 10.45 -1.24 -18.62
CA LEU A 249 11.56 -0.87 -19.51
C LEU A 249 11.12 0.11 -20.61
#